data_dc56748e507212aa0d0d0c1fcb0cfb9e
#
_entry.id   dc56748e507212aa0d0d0c1fcb0cfb9e
#
_cell.length_a   1.000
_cell.length_b   1.000
_cell.length_c   1.000
_cell.angle_alpha   90.00
_cell.angle_beta   90.00
_cell.angle_gamma   90.00
#
_symmetry.space_group_name_H-M   'P 1'
#
loop_
_entity.id
_entity.type
_entity.pdbx_description
1 polymer ?
#
loop_
_entity_poly.entity_id
_entity_poly.type
_entity_poly.pdbx_seq_one_letter_code
_entity_poly.pdbx_strand_id
1 'polypeptide(L)'
;MNPEADVRAWLDYAEADRHSARNAMAAADYRDVAFHCQQAVERLLKSVIVQQTDQRPLYSHNFWKLWQHISGLTCPPDVQEALAALNPHYFLSRYPG
;
A
#
# COMPACT_ATOMS: atom_id res chain seq x y z
N MET A 1 21.05 3.23 7.90
CA MET A 1 19.70 2.64 7.89
C MET A 1 19.81 1.18 8.31
N ASN A 2 18.90 0.72 9.18
CA ASN A 2 18.82 -0.70 9.54
C ASN A 2 17.67 -1.32 8.74
N PRO A 3 17.96 -2.14 7.69
CA PRO A 3 16.90 -2.67 6.83
C PRO A 3 15.87 -3.51 7.57
N GLU A 4 16.28 -4.32 8.54
CA GLU A 4 15.33 -5.15 9.30
C GLU A 4 14.37 -4.29 10.12
N ALA A 5 14.90 -3.25 10.80
CA ALA A 5 14.07 -2.34 11.57
C ALA A 5 13.12 -1.55 10.66
N ASP A 6 13.59 -1.16 9.46
CA ASP A 6 12.77 -0.43 8.51
C ASP A 6 11.65 -1.30 7.93
N VAL A 7 11.94 -2.56 7.59
CA VAL A 7 10.91 -3.51 7.15
C VAL A 7 9.86 -3.67 8.24
N ARG A 8 10.29 -3.88 9.48
CA ARG A 8 9.38 -4.03 10.63
C ARG A 8 8.50 -2.80 10.80
N ALA A 9 9.08 -1.60 10.69
CA ALA A 9 8.33 -0.36 10.84
C ALA A 9 7.24 -0.24 9.77
N TRP A 10 7.56 -0.53 8.50
CA TRP A 10 6.56 -0.49 7.43
C TRP A 10 5.46 -1.52 7.63
N LEU A 11 5.81 -2.72 8.09
CA LEU A 11 4.82 -3.77 8.39
C LEU A 11 3.92 -3.39 9.55
N ASP A 12 4.47 -2.80 10.60
CA ASP A 12 3.69 -2.34 11.75
C ASP A 12 2.71 -1.25 11.35
N TYR A 13 3.13 -0.30 10.50
CA TYR A 13 2.24 0.72 9.97
C TYR A 13 1.14 0.11 9.10
N ALA A 14 1.48 -0.86 8.26
CA ALA A 14 0.50 -1.55 7.42
C ALA A 14 -0.54 -2.27 8.28
N GLU A 15 -0.11 -2.94 9.33
CA GLU A 15 -1.01 -3.65 10.25
C GLU A 15 -1.91 -2.69 11.00
N ALA A 16 -1.38 -1.53 11.44
CA ALA A 16 -2.19 -0.50 12.09
C ALA A 16 -3.27 0.03 11.16
N ASP A 17 -2.95 0.25 9.89
CA ASP A 17 -3.95 0.68 8.90
C ASP A 17 -4.99 -0.40 8.63
N ARG A 18 -4.59 -1.66 8.58
CA ARG A 18 -5.52 -2.77 8.42
C ARG A 18 -6.52 -2.81 9.58
N HIS A 19 -6.04 -2.63 10.80
CA HIS A 19 -6.89 -2.57 11.99
C HIS A 19 -7.85 -1.39 11.93
N SER A 20 -7.37 -0.21 11.53
CA SER A 20 -8.20 0.98 11.38
C SER A 20 -9.27 0.78 10.31
N ALA A 21 -8.93 0.09 9.20
CA ALA A 21 -9.91 -0.22 8.16
C ALA A 21 -11.03 -1.12 8.70
N ARG A 22 -10.69 -2.10 9.52
CA ARG A 22 -11.71 -2.97 10.14
C ARG A 22 -12.63 -2.18 11.07
N ASN A 23 -12.06 -1.28 11.89
CA ASN A 23 -12.86 -0.44 12.78
C ASN A 23 -13.79 0.49 12.00
N ALA A 24 -13.29 1.07 10.91
CA ALA A 24 -14.10 1.92 10.04
C ALA A 24 -15.23 1.12 9.37
N MET A 25 -14.96 -0.11 8.97
CA MET A 25 -15.99 -0.98 8.39
C MET A 25 -17.09 -1.27 9.41
N ALA A 26 -16.73 -1.56 10.65
CA ALA A 26 -17.70 -1.81 11.71
C ALA A 26 -18.57 -0.57 11.99
N ALA A 27 -18.02 0.63 11.79
CA ALA A 27 -18.73 1.90 11.95
C ALA A 27 -19.46 2.35 10.67
N ALA A 28 -19.39 1.56 9.59
CA ALA A 28 -19.93 1.89 8.26
C ALA A 28 -19.34 3.19 7.69
N ASP A 29 -18.12 3.52 8.06
CA ASP A 29 -17.40 4.68 7.52
C ASP A 29 -16.56 4.22 6.33
N TYR A 30 -17.19 4.12 5.15
CA TYR A 30 -16.58 3.52 3.98
C TYR A 30 -15.48 4.38 3.37
N ARG A 31 -15.52 5.70 3.58
CA ARG A 31 -14.43 6.57 3.13
C ARG A 31 -13.15 6.25 3.88
N ASP A 32 -13.23 6.08 5.20
CA ASP A 32 -12.08 5.75 6.02
C ASP A 32 -11.60 4.32 5.75
N VAL A 33 -12.51 3.39 5.43
CA VAL A 33 -12.12 2.05 4.98
C VAL A 33 -11.20 2.15 3.77
N ALA A 34 -11.63 2.86 2.73
CA ALA A 34 -10.85 3.00 1.51
C ALA A 34 -9.49 3.66 1.77
N PHE A 35 -9.48 4.72 2.57
CA PHE A 35 -8.25 5.43 2.92
C PHE A 35 -7.25 4.50 3.61
N HIS A 36 -7.69 3.79 4.64
CA HIS A 36 -6.78 2.92 5.40
C HIS A 36 -6.34 1.70 4.59
N CYS A 37 -7.20 1.18 3.71
CA CYS A 37 -6.80 0.11 2.79
C CYS A 37 -5.70 0.59 1.84
N GLN A 38 -5.83 1.79 1.29
CA GLN A 38 -4.79 2.38 0.43
C GLN A 38 -3.47 2.51 1.18
N GLN A 39 -3.51 3.01 2.41
CA GLN A 39 -2.32 3.17 3.23
C GLN A 39 -1.68 1.83 3.55
N ALA A 40 -2.48 0.83 3.90
CA ALA A 40 -1.96 -0.50 4.22
C ALA A 40 -1.24 -1.12 3.02
N VAL A 41 -1.82 -1.03 1.83
CA VAL A 41 -1.22 -1.57 0.60
C VAL A 41 0.09 -0.84 0.28
N GLU A 42 0.08 0.48 0.33
CA GLU A 42 1.29 1.27 0.05
C GLU A 42 2.43 0.88 0.98
N ARG A 43 2.15 0.78 2.27
CA ARG A 43 3.15 0.46 3.28
C ARG A 43 3.66 -0.96 3.16
N LEU A 44 2.79 -1.88 2.77
CA LEU A 44 3.18 -3.25 2.51
C LEU A 44 4.12 -3.34 1.30
N LEU A 45 3.79 -2.66 0.21
CA LEU A 45 4.67 -2.62 -0.97
C LEU A 45 6.03 -2.02 -0.63
N LYS A 46 6.05 -0.95 0.16
CA LYS A 46 7.29 -0.31 0.59
C LYS A 46 8.13 -1.23 1.46
N SER A 47 7.50 -2.05 2.32
CA SER A 47 8.24 -3.03 3.12
C SER A 47 8.96 -4.05 2.25
N VAL A 48 8.30 -4.52 1.19
CA VAL A 48 8.91 -5.47 0.25
C VAL A 48 10.09 -4.83 -0.48
N ILE A 49 9.94 -3.57 -0.91
CA ILE A 49 11.04 -2.86 -1.58
C ILE A 49 12.26 -2.75 -0.67
N VAL A 50 12.07 -2.34 0.59
CA VAL A 50 13.16 -2.25 1.54
C VAL A 50 13.82 -3.61 1.75
N GLN A 51 13.01 -4.66 1.87
CA GLN A 51 13.53 -6.02 2.06
C GLN A 51 14.39 -6.48 0.90
N GLN A 52 13.97 -6.16 -0.34
CA GLN A 52 14.68 -6.61 -1.54
C GLN A 52 15.90 -5.76 -1.88
N THR A 53 15.87 -4.47 -1.58
CA THR A 53 16.88 -3.53 -2.07
C THR A 53 17.81 -2.98 -1.00
N ASP A 54 17.47 -3.14 0.29
CA ASP A 54 18.16 -2.48 1.42
C ASP A 54 18.19 -0.96 1.30
N GLN A 55 17.28 -0.38 0.53
CA GLN A 55 17.21 1.05 0.28
C GLN A 55 15.83 1.57 0.64
N ARG A 56 15.77 2.89 0.88
CA ARG A 56 14.50 3.54 1.10
C ARG A 56 13.61 3.38 -0.13
N PRO A 57 12.30 3.13 0.07
CA PRO A 57 11.40 3.01 -1.07
C PRO A 57 11.20 4.36 -1.76
N LEU A 58 10.85 4.29 -3.04
CA LEU A 58 10.46 5.46 -3.82
C LEU A 58 9.34 6.22 -3.10
N TYR A 59 9.46 7.53 -3.05
CA TYR A 59 8.39 8.37 -2.52
C TYR A 59 7.28 8.47 -3.57
N SER A 60 6.28 7.62 -3.42
CA SER A 60 5.15 7.55 -4.33
C SER A 60 3.96 6.92 -3.62
N HIS A 61 2.76 7.35 -4.01
CA HIS A 61 1.50 6.73 -3.60
C HIS A 61 0.92 5.87 -4.73
N ASN A 62 1.57 5.82 -5.88
CA ASN A 62 1.12 5.03 -7.02
C ASN A 62 1.58 3.59 -6.87
N PHE A 63 0.63 2.67 -6.68
CA PHE A 63 0.93 1.26 -6.44
C PHE A 63 1.71 0.63 -7.58
N TRP A 64 1.42 1.00 -8.83
CA TRP A 64 2.11 0.42 -9.98
C TRP A 64 3.55 0.87 -10.06
N LYS A 65 3.85 2.12 -9.70
CA LYS A 65 5.23 2.59 -9.61
C LYS A 65 5.99 1.84 -8.53
N LEU A 66 5.37 1.64 -7.37
CA LEU A 66 5.99 0.87 -6.30
C LEU A 66 6.21 -0.58 -6.74
N TRP A 67 5.22 -1.19 -7.38
CA TRP A 67 5.31 -2.56 -7.86
C TRP A 67 6.46 -2.76 -8.85
N GLN A 68 6.76 -1.78 -9.69
CA GLN A 68 7.86 -1.85 -10.65
C GLN A 68 9.24 -2.00 -9.99
N HIS A 69 9.35 -1.64 -8.72
CA HIS A 69 10.58 -1.80 -7.96
C HIS A 69 10.69 -3.16 -7.24
N ILE A 70 9.67 -4.00 -7.39
CA ILE A 70 9.62 -5.33 -6.77
C ILE A 70 9.92 -6.36 -7.84
N SER A 71 10.81 -7.31 -7.53
CA SER A 71 11.19 -8.36 -8.46
C SER A 71 10.82 -9.74 -7.92
N GLY A 72 10.67 -10.70 -8.84
CA GLY A 72 10.49 -12.10 -8.47
C GLY A 72 9.11 -12.49 -7.96
N LEU A 73 8.15 -11.57 -7.97
CA LEU A 73 6.77 -11.84 -7.55
C LEU A 73 5.82 -11.60 -8.70
N THR A 74 4.78 -12.42 -8.77
CA THR A 74 3.68 -12.22 -9.72
C THR A 74 2.44 -11.76 -8.96
N CYS A 75 1.66 -10.89 -9.60
CA CYS A 75 0.42 -10.39 -9.02
C CYS A 75 -0.75 -11.09 -9.71
N PRO A 76 -1.53 -11.90 -8.99
CA PRO A 76 -2.71 -12.55 -9.57
C PRO A 76 -3.70 -11.53 -10.15
N PRO A 77 -4.46 -11.88 -11.21
CA PRO A 77 -5.36 -10.93 -11.86
C PRO A 77 -6.40 -10.30 -10.93
N ASP A 78 -6.96 -11.05 -10.00
CA ASP A 78 -7.93 -10.53 -9.04
C ASP A 78 -7.29 -9.50 -8.07
N VAL A 79 -6.04 -9.74 -7.68
CA VAL A 79 -5.27 -8.79 -6.85
C VAL A 79 -4.94 -7.54 -7.66
N GLN A 80 -4.57 -7.69 -8.95
CA GLN A 80 -4.31 -6.56 -9.83
C GLN A 80 -5.55 -5.66 -9.92
N GLU A 81 -6.72 -6.25 -10.08
CA GLU A 81 -7.98 -5.52 -10.16
C GLU A 81 -8.25 -4.76 -8.86
N ALA A 82 -8.05 -5.41 -7.71
CA ALA A 82 -8.22 -4.76 -6.41
C ALA A 82 -7.23 -3.60 -6.21
N LEU A 83 -5.97 -3.80 -6.59
CA LEU A 83 -4.96 -2.76 -6.50
C LEU A 83 -5.30 -1.56 -7.40
N ALA A 84 -5.80 -1.83 -8.61
CA ALA A 84 -6.20 -0.76 -9.52
C ALA A 84 -7.34 0.06 -8.91
N ALA A 85 -8.31 -0.59 -8.28
CA ALA A 85 -9.44 0.09 -7.66
C ALA A 85 -9.02 0.94 -6.46
N LEU A 86 -8.01 0.50 -5.71
CA LEU A 86 -7.54 1.20 -4.51
C LEU A 86 -6.43 2.20 -4.78
N ASN A 87 -5.82 2.18 -5.98
CA ASN A 87 -4.66 3.01 -6.28
C ASN A 87 -5.03 4.50 -6.20
N PRO A 88 -4.43 5.28 -5.28
CA PRO A 88 -4.75 6.71 -5.17
C PRO A 88 -4.53 7.49 -6.47
N HIS A 89 -3.51 7.13 -7.25
CA HIS A 89 -3.23 7.77 -8.52
C HIS A 89 -4.39 7.59 -9.51
N TYR A 90 -5.01 6.42 -9.51
CA TYR A 90 -6.17 6.14 -10.35
C TYR A 90 -7.33 7.07 -10.01
N PHE A 91 -7.61 7.25 -8.72
CA PHE A 91 -8.67 8.16 -8.29
C PHE A 91 -8.37 9.60 -8.69
N LEU A 92 -7.14 10.05 -8.46
CA LEU A 92 -6.73 11.41 -8.81
C LEU A 92 -6.85 11.69 -10.30
N SER A 93 -6.64 10.68 -11.15
CA SER A 93 -6.76 10.83 -12.59
C SER A 93 -8.20 10.87 -13.09
N ARG A 94 -9.15 10.42 -12.27
CA ARG A 94 -10.57 10.33 -12.65
C ARG A 94 -11.38 11.54 -12.22
N TYR A 95 -10.96 12.28 -11.21
CA TYR A 95 -11.71 13.42 -10.69
C TYR A 95 -11.05 14.71 -11.12
N PRO A 96 -11.80 15.63 -11.72
CA PRO A 96 -11.26 16.93 -12.10
C PRO A 96 -10.92 17.77 -10.88
N GLY A 97 -9.83 18.50 -10.97
CA GLY A 97 -9.41 19.47 -9.97
C GLY A 97 -8.39 18.99 -8.98
#